data_a2a00d9f2275849ab50f723c59182cd4
#
_entry.id   a2a00d9f2275849ab50f723c59182cd4
#
_cell.length_a   1.000
_cell.length_b   1.000
_cell.length_c   1.000
_cell.angle_alpha   90.00
_cell.angle_beta   90.00
_cell.angle_gamma   90.00
#
_symmetry.space_group_name_H-M   'P 1'
#
loop_
_entity.id
_entity.type
_entity.pdbx_description
1 polymer ?
#
loop_
_entity_poly.entity_id
_entity_poly.type
_entity_poly.pdbx_seq_one_letter_code
_entity_poly.pdbx_strand_id
1 'polypeptide(L)'
;MKTTFDPAKRAWTLVHRGLDFAVDAAKVFSGDTVTMVDHRFDYGEVRQISAGFLEGRMVVIVWTQRGTSRHVISMRYCHGKEEKRWRKILR
;
A
#
# COMPACT_ATOMS: atom_id res chain seq x y z
N MET A 1 2.80 7.79 11.41
CA MET A 1 1.66 8.49 10.79
C MET A 1 0.37 7.76 11.11
N LYS A 2 -0.69 8.49 11.35
CA LYS A 2 -2.03 7.91 11.52
C LYS A 2 -2.51 7.37 10.17
N THR A 3 -3.15 6.20 10.17
CA THR A 3 -3.75 5.60 8.99
C THR A 3 -5.22 5.97 8.89
N THR A 4 -5.64 6.46 7.74
CA THR A 4 -7.05 6.72 7.42
C THR A 4 -7.42 5.99 6.14
N PHE A 5 -8.71 5.83 5.86
CA PHE A 5 -9.20 5.11 4.69
C PHE A 5 -10.71 5.30 4.54
N ASP A 6 -11.20 5.01 3.35
CA ASP A 6 -12.64 4.91 3.08
C ASP A 6 -13.15 3.57 3.63
N PRO A 7 -14.12 3.57 4.57
CA PRO A 7 -14.62 2.32 5.15
C PRO A 7 -15.19 1.33 4.12
N ALA A 8 -15.81 1.81 3.06
CA ALA A 8 -16.36 0.95 2.01
C ALA A 8 -15.25 0.23 1.24
N LYS A 9 -14.16 0.94 0.94
CA LYS A 9 -12.99 0.33 0.28
C LYS A 9 -12.27 -0.67 1.18
N ARG A 10 -12.19 -0.37 2.48
CA ARG A 10 -11.65 -1.30 3.46
C ARG A 10 -12.44 -2.60 3.45
N ALA A 11 -13.77 -2.51 3.54
CA ALA A 11 -14.63 -3.69 3.58
C ALA A 11 -14.50 -4.51 2.29
N TRP A 12 -14.53 -3.86 1.14
CA TRP A 12 -14.38 -4.52 -0.15
C TRP A 12 -13.04 -5.27 -0.24
N THR A 13 -11.95 -4.62 0.13
CA THR A 13 -10.60 -5.19 0.04
C THR A 13 -10.43 -6.39 0.98
N LEU A 14 -11.00 -6.29 2.18
CA LEU A 14 -10.96 -7.39 3.15
C LEU A 14 -11.67 -8.63 2.61
N VAL A 15 -12.86 -8.44 2.02
CA VAL A 15 -13.65 -9.54 1.46
C VAL A 15 -12.99 -10.14 0.22
N HIS A 16 -12.52 -9.30 -0.70
CA HIS A 16 -12.06 -9.76 -2.02
C HIS A 16 -10.57 -10.11 -2.06
N ARG A 17 -9.75 -9.54 -1.17
CA ARG A 17 -8.29 -9.72 -1.19
C ARG A 17 -7.72 -10.26 0.11
N GLY A 18 -8.50 -10.29 1.17
CA GLY A 18 -8.02 -10.74 2.48
C GLY A 18 -7.03 -9.77 3.13
N LEU A 19 -7.05 -8.49 2.75
CA LEU A 19 -6.18 -7.45 3.28
C LEU A 19 -7.02 -6.39 4.00
N ASP A 20 -6.59 -6.02 5.21
CA ASP A 20 -7.27 -5.02 6.03
C ASP A 20 -6.47 -3.73 6.09
N PHE A 21 -7.03 -2.64 5.56
CA PHE A 21 -6.39 -1.32 5.60
C PHE A 21 -6.06 -0.86 7.02
N ALA A 22 -6.89 -1.23 7.99
CA ALA A 22 -6.73 -0.76 9.36
C ALA A 22 -5.59 -1.47 10.11
N VAL A 23 -5.36 -2.75 9.81
CA VAL A 23 -4.40 -3.58 10.54
C VAL A 23 -3.17 -3.88 9.71
N ASP A 24 -3.37 -4.34 8.47
CA ASP A 24 -2.28 -4.87 7.65
C ASP A 24 -1.38 -3.77 7.09
N ALA A 25 -1.92 -2.59 6.77
CA ALA A 25 -1.10 -1.48 6.29
C ALA A 25 -0.05 -1.08 7.32
N ALA A 26 -0.43 -0.99 8.60
CA ALA A 26 0.51 -0.66 9.67
C ALA A 26 1.63 -1.70 9.80
N LYS A 27 1.30 -2.97 9.64
CA LYS A 27 2.28 -4.07 9.67
C LYS A 27 3.29 -3.93 8.53
N VAL A 28 2.83 -3.65 7.32
CA VAL A 28 3.71 -3.47 6.17
C VAL A 28 4.64 -2.27 6.38
N PHE A 29 4.11 -1.13 6.82
CA PHE A 29 4.90 0.07 7.04
C PHE A 29 5.84 -0.01 8.25
N SER A 30 5.66 -0.96 9.14
CA SER A 30 6.58 -1.15 10.27
C SER A 30 7.87 -1.85 9.86
N GLY A 31 7.90 -2.51 8.70
CA GLY A 31 9.08 -3.17 8.16
C GLY A 31 9.72 -2.35 7.04
N ASP A 32 10.63 -3.00 6.31
CA ASP A 32 11.28 -2.37 5.17
C ASP A 32 10.30 -2.16 4.02
N THR A 33 10.24 -0.94 3.52
CA THR A 33 9.40 -0.57 2.39
C THR A 33 10.20 0.25 1.39
N VAL A 34 9.79 0.20 0.13
CA VAL A 34 10.23 1.15 -0.88
C VAL A 34 9.02 1.92 -1.37
N THR A 35 9.18 3.22 -1.55
CA THR A 35 8.08 4.11 -1.92
C THR A 35 8.45 4.92 -3.15
N MET A 36 7.52 4.98 -4.11
CA MET A 36 7.66 5.76 -5.32
C MET A 36 6.40 6.57 -5.55
N VAL A 37 6.53 7.71 -6.24
CA VAL A 37 5.36 8.49 -6.65
C VAL A 37 4.63 7.77 -7.78
N ASP A 38 3.30 7.72 -7.70
CA ASP A 38 2.46 7.15 -8.75
C ASP A 38 2.18 8.22 -9.81
N HIS A 39 2.82 8.10 -10.96
CA HIS A 39 2.69 9.02 -12.09
C HIS A 39 1.74 8.53 -13.18
N ARG A 40 1.03 7.40 -12.95
CA ARG A 40 0.20 6.79 -14.00
C ARG A 40 -0.95 7.68 -14.45
N PHE A 41 -1.48 8.48 -13.53
CA PHE A 41 -2.61 9.38 -13.80
C PHE A 41 -2.43 10.68 -13.03
N ASP A 42 -3.11 11.73 -13.47
CA ASP A 42 -3.29 12.95 -12.69
C ASP A 42 -4.54 12.77 -11.80
N TYR A 43 -4.32 12.61 -10.51
CA TYR A 43 -5.38 12.38 -9.53
C TYR A 43 -5.84 13.67 -8.82
N GLY A 44 -5.24 14.82 -9.17
CA GLY A 44 -5.45 16.06 -8.42
C GLY A 44 -4.76 16.07 -7.06
N GLU A 45 -4.00 15.03 -6.72
CA GLU A 45 -3.20 14.89 -5.50
C GLU A 45 -2.01 13.98 -5.77
N VAL A 46 -0.96 14.11 -4.98
CA VAL A 46 0.20 13.21 -5.08
C VAL A 46 -0.15 11.88 -4.43
N ARG A 47 -0.14 10.81 -5.20
CA ARG A 47 -0.28 9.44 -4.72
C ARG A 47 1.05 8.74 -4.71
N GLN A 48 1.26 7.91 -3.71
CA GLN A 48 2.49 7.14 -3.54
C GLN A 48 2.18 5.66 -3.59
N ILE A 49 3.14 4.88 -4.09
CA ILE A 49 3.08 3.43 -4.12
C ILE A 49 4.18 2.93 -3.22
N SER A 50 3.82 2.17 -2.20
CA SER A 50 4.77 1.53 -1.29
C SER A 50 4.68 0.03 -1.42
N ALA A 51 5.83 -0.64 -1.53
CA ALA A 51 5.92 -2.09 -1.51
C ALA A 51 6.65 -2.54 -0.26
N GLY A 52 6.14 -3.56 0.39
CA GLY A 52 6.74 -4.15 1.59
C GLY A 52 6.16 -5.53 1.84
N PHE A 53 6.51 -6.12 2.97
CA PHE A 53 6.12 -7.49 3.28
C PHE A 53 5.10 -7.57 4.39
N LEU A 54 4.09 -8.43 4.18
CA LEU A 54 3.14 -8.85 5.19
C LEU A 54 3.27 -10.37 5.33
N GLU A 55 3.83 -10.81 6.47
CA GLU A 55 4.02 -12.23 6.75
C GLU A 55 4.73 -12.98 5.60
N GLY A 56 5.78 -12.38 5.07
CA GLY A 56 6.60 -12.95 4.01
C GLY A 56 6.08 -12.79 2.60
N ARG A 57 4.88 -12.22 2.42
CA ARG A 57 4.31 -11.93 1.11
C ARG A 57 4.38 -10.45 0.80
N MET A 58 4.79 -10.11 -0.42
CA MET A 58 4.87 -8.72 -0.82
C MET A 58 3.49 -8.14 -1.11
N VAL A 59 3.25 -6.96 -0.54
CA VAL A 59 2.02 -6.18 -0.68
C VAL A 59 2.38 -4.82 -1.24
N VAL A 60 1.53 -4.33 -2.13
CA VAL A 60 1.62 -2.96 -2.68
C VAL A 60 0.48 -2.14 -2.10
N ILE A 61 0.83 -0.97 -1.58
CA ILE A 61 -0.13 -0.04 -0.98
C ILE A 61 -0.06 1.27 -1.74
N VAL A 62 -1.21 1.71 -2.27
CA VAL A 62 -1.35 3.05 -2.84
C VAL A 62 -1.94 3.95 -1.76
N TRP A 63 -1.31 5.07 -1.51
CA TRP A 63 -1.74 5.98 -0.45
C TRP A 63 -1.40 7.43 -0.80
N THR A 64 -2.01 8.34 -0.09
CA THR A 64 -1.69 9.77 -0.19
C THR A 64 -1.55 10.36 1.21
N GLN A 65 -0.69 11.34 1.35
CA GLN A 65 -0.53 12.04 2.62
C GLN A 65 -1.62 13.12 2.74
N ARG A 66 -2.35 13.08 3.85
CA ARG A 66 -3.35 14.09 4.19
C ARG A 66 -3.01 14.63 5.58
N GLY A 67 -2.43 15.85 5.61
CA GLY A 67 -1.89 16.39 6.86
C GLY A 67 -0.80 15.47 7.44
N THR A 68 -1.00 14.99 8.66
CA THR A 68 -0.10 14.03 9.31
C THR A 68 -0.57 12.58 9.16
N SER A 69 -1.58 12.34 8.33
CA SER A 69 -2.15 11.01 8.13
C SER A 69 -1.71 10.40 6.80
N ARG A 70 -1.58 9.09 6.80
CA ARG A 70 -1.42 8.28 5.60
C ARG A 70 -2.80 7.74 5.22
N HIS A 71 -3.38 8.28 4.14
CA HIS A 71 -4.69 7.83 3.67
C HIS A 71 -4.51 6.70 2.68
N VAL A 72 -4.88 5.49 3.07
CA VAL A 72 -4.75 4.29 2.23
C VAL A 72 -5.87 4.27 1.20
N ILE A 73 -5.48 4.14 -0.08
CA ILE A 73 -6.40 4.11 -1.21
C ILE A 73 -6.62 2.68 -1.69
N SER A 74 -5.56 1.88 -1.77
CA SER A 74 -5.67 0.48 -2.17
C SER A 74 -4.54 -0.36 -1.58
N MET A 75 -4.81 -1.65 -1.40
CA MET A 75 -3.82 -2.66 -1.02
C MET A 75 -4.06 -3.90 -1.86
N ARG A 76 -2.99 -4.52 -2.31
CA ARG A 76 -3.05 -5.79 -3.02
C ARG A 76 -1.75 -6.56 -2.88
N TYR A 77 -1.83 -7.87 -3.06
CA TYR A 77 -0.63 -8.69 -3.16
C TYR A 77 0.04 -8.47 -4.52
N CYS A 78 1.38 -8.55 -4.56
CA CYS A 78 2.15 -8.48 -5.79
C CYS A 78 2.01 -9.76 -6.62
N HIS A 79 2.06 -9.59 -7.94
CA HIS A 79 2.28 -10.72 -8.86
C HIS A 79 3.77 -11.01 -8.98
N GLY A 80 4.14 -12.22 -9.43
CA GLY A 80 5.53 -12.68 -9.46
C GLY A 80 6.51 -11.75 -10.18
N LYS A 81 6.18 -11.26 -11.38
CA LYS A 81 7.04 -10.34 -12.13
C LYS A 81 7.20 -9.00 -11.44
N GLU A 82 6.12 -8.48 -10.89
CA GLU A 82 6.12 -7.22 -10.14
C GLU A 82 6.96 -7.36 -8.87
N GLU A 83 6.79 -8.46 -8.15
CA GLU A 83 7.55 -8.71 -6.93
C GLU A 83 9.06 -8.75 -7.21
N LYS A 84 9.49 -9.39 -8.30
CA LYS A 84 10.90 -9.42 -8.70
C LYS A 84 11.46 -8.02 -8.91
N ARG A 85 10.71 -7.13 -9.54
CA ARG A 85 11.13 -5.74 -9.75
C ARG A 85 11.28 -4.98 -8.43
N TRP A 86 10.30 -5.11 -7.53
CA TRP A 86 10.35 -4.46 -6.23
C TRP A 86 11.48 -5.00 -5.36
N ARG A 87 11.73 -6.32 -5.38
CA ARG A 87 12.82 -6.93 -4.59
C ARG A 87 14.19 -6.40 -4.98
N LYS A 88 14.42 -6.08 -6.25
CA LYS A 88 15.67 -5.48 -6.70
C LYS A 88 15.92 -4.11 -6.07
N ILE A 89 14.85 -3.36 -5.84
CA ILE A 89 14.93 -2.01 -5.24
C ILE A 89 15.07 -2.10 -3.71
N LEU A 90 14.41 -3.07 -3.09
CA LEU A 90 14.40 -3.25 -1.63
C LEU A 90 15.72 -3.76 -1.04
N ARG A 91 16.63 -4.20 -1.84
CA ARG A 91 17.93 -4.68 -1.36
C ARG A 91 18.72 -3.62 -0.63
#